data_e4cc6570315f7cef0594bac36a43c90f
#
_entry.id   e4cc6570315f7cef0594bac36a43c90f
#
_cell.length_a   1.000
_cell.length_b   1.000
_cell.length_c   1.000
_cell.angle_alpha   90.00
_cell.angle_beta   90.00
_cell.angle_gamma   90.00
#
_symmetry.space_group_name_H-M   'P 1'
#
loop_
_entity.id
_entity.type
_entity.pdbx_description
1 polymer ?
#
loop_
_entity_poly.entity_id
_entity_poly.type
_entity_poly.pdbx_seq_one_letter_code
_entity_poly.pdbx_strand_id
1 'polypeptide(L)'
;MSSRYTGMDGENTACDYLTGMGAKILDRNVRLAGAGGEIDIIACLEGTYLFVEVKRRSSGKYGAPIAAVTPAKARRILRAASLYLAMHGLSDRPVRFDVIEILPGTVRHIPAAFDGTYL
;
A
#
# COMPACT_ATOMS: atom_id res chain seq x y z
N MET A 1 14.96 -3.91 -20.44
CA MET A 1 14.42 -3.18 -19.47
C MET A 1 13.07 -3.50 -19.11
N SER A 2 12.23 -3.55 -20.01
CA SER A 2 10.85 -3.70 -19.69
C SER A 2 10.48 -5.10 -19.31
N SER A 3 11.35 -6.04 -19.46
CA SER A 3 11.02 -7.39 -19.05
C SER A 3 10.75 -7.51 -17.58
N ARG A 4 10.99 -6.47 -16.85
CA ARG A 4 10.77 -6.51 -15.44
C ARG A 4 9.32 -6.35 -15.02
N TYR A 5 8.40 -6.25 -15.95
CA TYR A 5 7.02 -6.01 -15.58
C TYR A 5 6.25 -7.30 -15.42
N THR A 6 6.66 -8.10 -14.46
CA THR A 6 5.91 -9.27 -14.04
C THR A 6 5.93 -9.26 -12.53
N GLY A 7 5.26 -10.14 -11.88
CA GLY A 7 5.34 -10.34 -10.45
C GLY A 7 5.66 -9.09 -9.64
N MET A 8 6.89 -9.01 -9.17
CA MET A 8 7.36 -7.92 -8.32
C MET A 8 7.37 -6.56 -9.00
N ASP A 9 7.27 -6.54 -10.32
CA ASP A 9 7.40 -5.27 -11.03
C ASP A 9 6.25 -4.32 -10.78
N GLY A 10 5.09 -4.83 -10.41
CA GLY A 10 3.99 -3.98 -10.02
C GLY A 10 4.35 -3.14 -8.80
N GLU A 11 5.01 -3.77 -7.83
CA GLU A 11 5.46 -3.04 -6.64
C GLU A 11 6.58 -2.09 -6.96
N ASN A 12 7.49 -2.47 -7.87
CA ASN A 12 8.55 -1.55 -8.29
C ASN A 12 7.96 -0.33 -8.96
N THR A 13 6.96 -0.51 -9.81
CA THR A 13 6.29 0.60 -10.47
C THR A 13 5.62 1.50 -9.44
N ALA A 14 4.95 0.91 -8.44
CA ALA A 14 4.31 1.70 -7.40
C ALA A 14 5.33 2.46 -6.57
N CYS A 15 6.47 1.86 -6.25
CA CYS A 15 7.54 2.54 -5.52
C CYS A 15 8.08 3.71 -6.31
N ASP A 16 8.30 3.53 -7.61
CA ASP A 16 8.79 4.61 -8.46
C ASP A 16 7.79 5.76 -8.52
N TYR A 17 6.51 5.43 -8.61
CA TYR A 17 5.46 6.41 -8.62
C TYR A 17 5.45 7.23 -7.32
N LEU A 18 5.51 6.54 -6.18
CA LEU A 18 5.52 7.22 -4.89
C LEU A 18 6.76 8.08 -4.70
N THR A 19 7.91 7.58 -5.12
CA THR A 19 9.15 8.32 -5.05
C THR A 19 9.06 9.58 -5.90
N GLY A 20 8.43 9.48 -7.07
CA GLY A 20 8.23 10.64 -7.92
C GLY A 20 7.34 11.70 -7.30
N MET A 21 6.48 11.32 -6.36
CA MET A 21 5.65 12.26 -5.61
C MET A 21 6.39 12.91 -4.45
N GLY A 22 7.57 12.43 -4.14
CA GLY A 22 8.33 12.92 -3.00
C GLY A 22 8.28 12.01 -1.78
N ALA A 23 7.68 10.83 -1.90
CA ALA A 23 7.63 9.91 -0.78
C ALA A 23 8.96 9.18 -0.63
N LYS A 24 9.30 8.84 0.61
CA LYS A 24 10.45 8.00 0.90
C LYS A 24 9.95 6.59 1.18
N ILE A 25 10.47 5.61 0.44
CA ILE A 25 10.10 4.23 0.67
C ILE A 25 10.86 3.72 1.89
N LEU A 26 10.14 3.22 2.87
CA LEU A 26 10.74 2.75 4.12
C LEU A 26 10.89 1.24 4.14
N ASP A 27 9.89 0.53 3.63
CA ASP A 27 9.88 -0.92 3.70
C ASP A 27 8.98 -1.49 2.63
N ARG A 28 9.20 -2.75 2.28
CA ARG A 28 8.39 -3.45 1.27
C ARG A 28 8.12 -4.86 1.76
N ASN A 29 6.94 -5.38 1.39
CA ASN A 29 6.56 -6.76 1.67
C ASN A 29 6.71 -7.12 3.14
N VAL A 30 6.10 -6.30 3.99
CA VAL A 30 6.25 -6.43 5.43
C VAL A 30 5.22 -7.40 5.97
N ARG A 31 5.69 -8.44 6.67
CA ARG A 31 4.82 -9.38 7.38
C ARG A 31 5.17 -9.31 8.83
N LEU A 32 4.16 -9.12 9.67
CA LEU A 32 4.36 -9.06 11.11
C LEU A 32 3.59 -10.19 11.76
N ALA A 33 4.23 -10.84 12.71
CA ALA A 33 3.63 -11.98 13.41
C ALA A 33 2.34 -11.54 14.08
N GLY A 34 1.30 -12.36 13.93
CA GLY A 34 0.02 -12.07 14.56
C GLY A 34 -0.90 -11.16 13.79
N ALA A 35 -0.41 -10.51 12.74
CA ALA A 35 -1.26 -9.62 11.96
C ALA A 35 -2.06 -10.34 10.89
N GLY A 36 -1.54 -11.45 10.38
CA GLY A 36 -2.26 -12.27 9.41
C GLY A 36 -2.29 -11.70 8.02
N GLY A 37 -1.34 -10.83 7.67
CA GLY A 37 -1.32 -10.27 6.33
C GLY A 37 0.01 -9.61 6.03
N GLU A 38 0.11 -9.06 4.84
CA GLU A 38 1.31 -8.42 4.34
C GLU A 38 0.98 -7.01 3.91
N ILE A 39 1.88 -6.07 4.19
CA ILE A 39 1.79 -4.71 3.66
C ILE A 39 2.77 -4.62 2.51
N ASP A 40 2.27 -4.24 1.34
CA ASP A 40 3.11 -4.24 0.14
C ASP A 40 4.18 -3.15 0.18
N ILE A 41 3.83 -1.94 0.58
CA ILE A 41 4.78 -0.83 0.66
C ILE A 41 4.46 0.01 1.88
N ILE A 42 5.50 0.42 2.60
CA ILE A 42 5.40 1.43 3.64
C ILE A 42 6.28 2.58 3.24
N ALA A 43 5.72 3.79 3.23
CA ALA A 43 6.43 4.98 2.79
C ALA A 43 6.10 6.15 3.71
N CYS A 44 6.88 7.21 3.60
CA CYS A 44 6.62 8.45 4.34
C CYS A 44 6.56 9.60 3.36
N LEU A 45 5.50 10.38 3.43
CA LEU A 45 5.30 11.54 2.59
C LEU A 45 4.95 12.73 3.47
N GLU A 46 5.89 13.67 3.56
CA GLU A 46 5.67 14.89 4.34
C GLU A 46 5.19 14.60 5.77
N GLY A 47 5.83 13.63 6.40
CA GLY A 47 5.54 13.30 7.79
C GLY A 47 4.38 12.34 7.98
N THR A 48 3.64 12.00 6.95
CA THR A 48 2.55 11.03 7.02
C THR A 48 3.06 9.67 6.57
N TYR A 49 2.76 8.64 7.36
CA TYR A 49 3.18 7.28 7.04
C TYR A 49 2.11 6.61 6.19
N LEU A 50 2.49 6.17 5.01
CA LEU A 50 1.59 5.56 4.03
C LEU A 50 1.74 4.06 4.08
N PHE A 51 0.62 3.35 4.24
CA PHE A 51 0.58 1.90 4.16
C PHE A 51 -0.18 1.58 2.89
N VAL A 52 0.51 0.98 1.92
CA VAL A 52 0.04 0.94 0.55
C VAL A 52 -0.20 -0.49 0.10
N GLU A 53 -1.39 -0.74 -0.41
CA GLU A 53 -1.75 -1.99 -1.06
C GLU A 53 -1.59 -1.81 -2.56
N VAL A 54 -0.87 -2.72 -3.22
CA VAL A 54 -0.63 -2.65 -4.65
C VAL A 54 -1.47 -3.73 -5.33
N LYS A 55 -2.22 -3.33 -6.34
CA LYS A 55 -3.06 -4.22 -7.12
C LYS A 55 -2.69 -4.14 -8.58
N ARG A 56 -2.44 -5.29 -9.20
CA ARG A 56 -2.20 -5.33 -10.64
C ARG A 56 -3.47 -5.80 -11.32
N ARG A 57 -3.81 -5.15 -12.39
CA ARG A 57 -4.98 -5.52 -13.18
C ARG A 57 -4.62 -5.59 -14.64
N SER A 58 -5.18 -6.59 -15.34
CA SER A 58 -4.90 -6.75 -16.76
C SER A 58 -5.72 -5.80 -17.62
N SER A 59 -6.79 -5.22 -17.08
CA SER A 59 -7.56 -4.22 -17.81
C SER A 59 -8.29 -3.34 -16.82
N GLY A 60 -8.73 -2.19 -17.29
CA GLY A 60 -9.45 -1.25 -16.45
C GLY A 60 -10.94 -1.54 -16.29
N LYS A 61 -11.39 -2.74 -16.68
CA LYS A 61 -12.81 -3.05 -16.67
C LYS A 61 -13.36 -3.54 -15.34
N TYR A 62 -12.54 -3.69 -14.35
CA TYR A 62 -12.93 -4.41 -13.14
C TYR A 62 -13.40 -3.51 -12.01
N GLY A 63 -14.08 -2.44 -12.33
CA GLY A 63 -14.63 -1.58 -11.31
C GLY A 63 -13.59 -0.76 -10.59
N ALA A 64 -13.97 -0.15 -9.45
CA ALA A 64 -13.08 0.71 -8.71
C ALA A 64 -12.02 -0.10 -7.98
N PRO A 65 -10.77 0.40 -7.89
CA PRO A 65 -9.70 -0.32 -7.18
C PRO A 65 -10.03 -0.60 -5.74
N ILE A 66 -10.75 0.30 -5.08
CA ILE A 66 -11.10 0.13 -3.68
C ILE A 66 -11.88 -1.16 -3.43
N ALA A 67 -12.61 -1.65 -4.43
CA ALA A 67 -13.39 -2.86 -4.27
C ALA A 67 -12.50 -4.10 -4.07
N ALA A 68 -11.20 -3.99 -4.35
CA ALA A 68 -10.28 -5.08 -4.14
C ALA A 68 -9.85 -5.23 -2.69
N VAL A 69 -10.19 -4.25 -1.83
CA VAL A 69 -9.80 -4.29 -0.43
C VAL A 69 -11.03 -4.61 0.39
N THR A 70 -11.17 -5.87 0.78
CA THR A 70 -12.31 -6.30 1.59
C THR A 70 -12.17 -5.79 3.02
N PRO A 71 -13.26 -5.74 3.80
CA PRO A 71 -13.14 -5.36 5.20
C PRO A 71 -12.18 -6.25 5.98
N ALA A 72 -12.17 -7.56 5.69
CA ALA A 72 -11.24 -8.46 6.37
C ALA A 72 -9.79 -8.11 6.06
N LYS A 73 -9.50 -7.80 4.80
CA LYS A 73 -8.14 -7.41 4.41
C LYS A 73 -7.76 -6.08 5.02
N ALA A 74 -8.68 -5.12 5.02
CA ALA A 74 -8.43 -3.81 5.63
C ALA A 74 -8.08 -3.98 7.11
N ARG A 75 -8.83 -4.82 7.84
CA ARG A 75 -8.52 -5.06 9.25
C ARG A 75 -7.13 -5.64 9.45
N ARG A 76 -6.71 -6.57 8.57
CA ARG A 76 -5.38 -7.15 8.68
C ARG A 76 -4.30 -6.10 8.43
N ILE A 77 -4.51 -5.24 7.44
CA ILE A 77 -3.55 -4.17 7.16
C ILE A 77 -3.48 -3.19 8.33
N LEU A 78 -4.63 -2.84 8.90
CA LEU A 78 -4.66 -1.94 10.05
C LEU A 78 -3.91 -2.52 11.24
N ARG A 79 -4.07 -3.83 11.51
CA ARG A 79 -3.34 -4.47 12.59
C ARG A 79 -1.84 -4.47 12.33
N ALA A 80 -1.45 -4.81 11.10
CA ALA A 80 -0.04 -4.83 10.74
C ALA A 80 0.57 -3.43 10.86
N ALA A 81 -0.17 -2.42 10.44
CA ALA A 81 0.30 -1.03 10.54
C ALA A 81 0.49 -0.62 11.98
N SER A 82 -0.46 -0.96 12.85
CA SER A 82 -0.33 -0.65 14.27
C SER A 82 0.90 -1.28 14.89
N LEU A 83 1.16 -2.54 14.54
CA LEU A 83 2.34 -3.23 15.04
C LEU A 83 3.62 -2.60 14.52
N TYR A 84 3.64 -2.28 13.23
CA TYR A 84 4.82 -1.66 12.63
C TYR A 84 5.14 -0.33 13.32
N LEU A 85 4.12 0.50 13.50
CA LEU A 85 4.32 1.80 14.14
C LEU A 85 4.80 1.64 15.58
N ALA A 86 4.22 0.71 16.32
CA ALA A 86 4.64 0.47 17.71
C ALA A 86 6.09 0.01 17.77
N MET A 87 6.48 -0.88 16.85
CA MET A 87 7.85 -1.40 16.84
C MET A 87 8.88 -0.33 16.53
N HIS A 88 8.47 0.72 15.83
CA HIS A 88 9.38 1.78 15.43
C HIS A 88 9.20 3.07 16.23
N GLY A 89 8.37 3.04 17.29
CA GLY A 89 8.15 4.22 18.12
C GLY A 89 7.41 5.32 17.41
N LEU A 90 6.52 4.97 16.48
CA LEU A 90 5.84 5.94 15.63
C LEU A 90 4.32 5.94 15.82
N SER A 91 3.83 5.41 16.94
CA SER A 91 2.38 5.21 17.11
C SER A 91 1.58 6.49 17.12
N ASP A 92 2.22 7.63 17.39
CA ASP A 92 1.53 8.93 17.43
C ASP A 92 1.62 9.69 16.11
N ARG A 93 2.19 9.09 15.07
CA ARG A 93 2.38 9.78 13.80
C ARG A 93 1.15 9.66 12.93
N PRO A 94 0.89 10.65 12.08
CA PRO A 94 -0.23 10.54 11.15
C PRO A 94 0.01 9.42 10.14
N VAL A 95 -1.07 8.70 9.82
CA VAL A 95 -1.00 7.58 8.89
C VAL A 95 -2.09 7.69 7.85
N ARG A 96 -1.87 7.03 6.73
CA ARG A 96 -2.83 6.99 5.65
C ARG A 96 -2.73 5.64 4.95
N PHE A 97 -3.87 5.09 4.57
CA PHE A 97 -3.93 3.79 3.91
C PHE A 97 -4.34 3.99 2.46
N ASP A 98 -3.43 3.67 1.55
CA ASP A 98 -3.60 3.94 0.13
C ASP A 98 -3.68 2.66 -0.66
N VAL A 99 -4.33 2.74 -1.81
CA VAL A 99 -4.31 1.67 -2.81
C VAL A 99 -3.69 2.23 -4.08
N ILE A 100 -2.76 1.49 -4.64
CA ILE A 100 -2.20 1.82 -5.95
C ILE A 100 -2.51 0.66 -6.89
N GLU A 101 -3.18 0.98 -7.98
CA GLU A 101 -3.55 -0.01 -8.97
C GLU A 101 -2.67 0.18 -10.19
N ILE A 102 -2.03 -0.89 -10.62
CA ILE A 102 -1.16 -0.89 -11.79
C ILE A 102 -1.93 -1.52 -12.94
N LEU A 103 -2.23 -0.72 -13.95
CA LEU A 103 -2.90 -1.17 -15.15
C LEU A 103 -1.93 -1.09 -16.32
N PRO A 104 -2.27 -1.70 -17.47
CA PRO A 104 -1.41 -1.55 -18.63
C PRO A 104 -1.23 -0.07 -18.96
N GLY A 105 0.01 0.41 -18.91
CA GLY A 105 0.34 1.76 -19.29
C GLY A 105 -0.06 2.86 -18.33
N THR A 106 -0.61 2.54 -17.15
CA THR A 106 -1.02 3.61 -16.26
C THR A 106 -1.03 3.16 -14.81
N VAL A 107 -0.96 4.14 -13.92
CA VAL A 107 -1.03 3.92 -12.47
C VAL A 107 -2.22 4.70 -11.95
N ARG A 108 -3.05 4.04 -11.16
CA ARG A 108 -4.19 4.70 -10.53
C ARG A 108 -3.99 4.67 -9.02
N HIS A 109 -3.92 5.84 -8.41
CA HIS A 109 -3.64 5.96 -6.98
C HIS A 109 -4.89 6.45 -6.26
N ILE A 110 -5.29 5.71 -5.24
CA ILE A 110 -6.41 6.07 -4.39
C ILE A 110 -5.83 6.37 -3.00
N PRO A 111 -5.57 7.65 -2.69
CA PRO A 111 -5.10 7.98 -1.34
C PRO A 111 -6.24 7.89 -0.35
N ALA A 112 -5.90 7.55 0.88
CA ALA A 112 -6.87 7.43 1.96
C ALA A 112 -8.04 6.51 1.58
N ALA A 113 -7.71 5.35 1.03
CA ALA A 113 -8.70 4.44 0.49
C ALA A 113 -9.57 3.80 1.57
N PHE A 114 -9.05 3.66 2.78
CA PHE A 114 -9.82 3.14 3.91
C PHE A 114 -9.18 3.65 5.20
N ASP A 115 -9.87 3.46 6.31
CA ASP A 115 -9.39 3.93 7.61
C ASP A 115 -9.82 2.96 8.70
N GLY A 116 -9.77 3.40 9.95
CA GLY A 116 -10.05 2.55 11.09
C GLY A 116 -11.51 2.14 11.27
N THR A 117 -12.41 2.57 10.39
CA THR A 117 -13.81 2.19 10.54
C THR A 117 -14.04 0.69 10.35
N TYR A 118 -13.06 -0.02 9.81
CA TYR A 118 -13.16 -1.47 9.66
C TYR A 118 -12.74 -2.24 10.91
N LEU A 119 -12.32 -1.57 11.95
CA LEU A 119 -11.88 -2.24 13.16
C LEU A 119 -13.04 -2.67 14.08
#